data_5fd780c1c0710f3d500c968dd1ea315c
#
_entry.id   5fd780c1c0710f3d500c968dd1ea315c
#
_cell.length_a   1.000
_cell.length_b   1.000
_cell.length_c   1.000
_cell.angle_alpha   90.00
_cell.angle_beta   90.00
_cell.angle_gamma   90.00
#
_symmetry.space_group_name_H-M   'P 1'
#
loop_
_entity.id
_entity.type
_entity.pdbx_description
1 polymer ?
#
loop_
_entity_poly.entity_id
_entity_poly.type
_entity_poly.pdbx_seq_one_letter_code
_entity_poly.pdbx_strand_id
1 'polypeptide(L)'
;PTPIPGLYEMVFGARVAYVSADGQYMLMGELIDLDSRRNLTTMRRAGLILKSIDALGEANMIVLGPAKPKRTLTVFTDVDCPYCARLHQEVPKLTQAGVKVRYLLYPRAGNDTETYRRSVAVWCAKDRVKAIGVAKSGGKVEMKTCANPVDEHVRLGHEVGVEGTPTIVMDDGRVLPGYAPAAELLAALGLQDGKKIEPAR
;
A
#
# COMPACT_ATOMS: atom_id res chain seq x y z
N PRO A 1 3.71 -12.89 23.61
CA PRO A 1 5.09 -13.25 23.95
C PRO A 1 6.00 -13.10 22.75
N THR A 2 7.27 -12.86 22.98
CA THR A 2 8.36 -12.91 22.00
C THR A 2 9.26 -14.13 22.28
N PRO A 3 10.23 -14.47 21.42
CA PRO A 3 11.25 -15.47 21.72
C PRO A 3 12.14 -15.13 22.93
N ILE A 4 12.14 -13.87 23.38
CA ILE A 4 12.92 -13.40 24.53
C ILE A 4 12.05 -13.53 25.79
N PRO A 5 12.45 -14.32 26.80
CA PRO A 5 11.72 -14.42 28.07
C PRO A 5 11.55 -13.04 28.73
N GLY A 6 10.34 -12.76 29.20
CA GLY A 6 10.00 -11.48 29.85
C GLY A 6 9.80 -10.29 28.92
N LEU A 7 9.87 -10.49 27.61
CA LEU A 7 9.59 -9.45 26.60
C LEU A 7 8.30 -9.81 25.84
N TYR A 8 7.37 -8.86 25.76
CA TYR A 8 6.08 -9.04 25.10
C TYR A 8 5.94 -8.07 23.92
N GLU A 9 5.29 -8.52 22.85
CA GLU A 9 4.93 -7.69 21.72
C GLU A 9 3.66 -6.89 22.05
N MET A 10 3.68 -5.61 21.72
CA MET A 10 2.55 -4.71 21.76
C MET A 10 2.30 -4.13 20.36
N VAL A 11 1.04 -4.13 19.91
CA VAL A 11 0.64 -3.76 18.56
C VAL A 11 -0.33 -2.57 18.60
N PHE A 12 -0.04 -1.55 17.79
CA PHE A 12 -0.89 -0.38 17.59
C PHE A 12 -1.09 -0.15 16.08
N GLY A 13 -2.22 -0.58 15.53
CA GLY A 13 -2.38 -0.65 14.07
C GLY A 13 -1.33 -1.58 13.45
N ALA A 14 -0.53 -1.09 12.53
CA ALA A 14 0.60 -1.82 11.97
C ALA A 14 1.95 -1.56 12.67
N ARG A 15 1.96 -0.78 13.77
CA ARG A 15 3.17 -0.52 14.54
C ARG A 15 3.37 -1.60 15.59
N VAL A 16 4.63 -2.00 15.78
CA VAL A 16 5.05 -2.99 16.77
C VAL A 16 6.02 -2.33 17.75
N ALA A 17 5.77 -2.51 19.03
CA ALA A 17 6.66 -2.17 20.12
C ALA A 17 6.80 -3.39 21.04
N TYR A 18 7.73 -3.33 21.96
CA TYR A 18 7.96 -4.40 22.95
C TYR A 18 7.85 -3.83 24.36
N VAL A 19 7.31 -4.62 25.28
CA VAL A 19 7.13 -4.22 26.67
C VAL A 19 7.67 -5.30 27.61
N SER A 20 8.32 -4.91 28.71
CA SER A 20 8.77 -5.83 29.75
C SER A 20 7.60 -6.47 30.48
N ALA A 21 7.82 -7.65 31.08
CA ALA A 21 6.79 -8.42 31.80
C ALA A 21 6.10 -7.63 32.94
N ASP A 22 6.83 -6.73 33.58
CA ASP A 22 6.33 -5.83 34.66
C ASP A 22 5.60 -4.60 34.12
N GLY A 23 5.59 -4.40 32.78
CA GLY A 23 4.95 -3.26 32.14
C GLY A 23 5.67 -1.90 32.34
N GLN A 24 6.86 -1.90 32.95
CA GLN A 24 7.55 -0.66 33.28
C GLN A 24 8.39 -0.10 32.12
N TYR A 25 8.83 -0.93 31.20
CA TYR A 25 9.73 -0.53 30.12
C TYR A 25 9.13 -0.86 28.75
N MET A 26 9.20 0.11 27.84
CA MET A 26 8.82 -0.05 26.45
C MET A 26 10.06 0.15 25.56
N LEU A 27 10.27 -0.79 24.64
CA LEU A 27 11.32 -0.75 23.64
C LEU A 27 10.69 -0.55 22.25
N MET A 28 11.13 0.46 21.55
CA MET A 28 10.78 0.67 20.14
C MET A 28 12.01 0.38 19.26
N GLY A 29 11.89 -0.64 18.40
CA GLY A 29 13.02 -1.09 17.59
C GLY A 29 12.70 -2.35 16.82
N GLU A 30 13.77 -2.97 16.28
CA GLU A 30 13.69 -4.18 15.50
C GLU A 30 14.18 -5.39 16.31
N LEU A 31 13.40 -6.46 16.33
CA LEU A 31 13.77 -7.75 16.88
C LEU A 31 14.26 -8.64 15.73
N ILE A 32 15.55 -8.95 15.74
CA ILE A 32 16.20 -9.76 14.72
C ILE A 32 16.62 -11.09 15.33
N ASP A 33 16.17 -12.17 14.73
CA ASP A 33 16.66 -13.52 15.03
C ASP A 33 18.04 -13.69 14.35
N LEU A 34 19.09 -13.83 15.15
CA LEU A 34 20.45 -13.87 14.66
C LEU A 34 20.80 -15.20 13.97
N ASP A 35 20.13 -16.29 14.36
CA ASP A 35 20.37 -17.62 13.77
C ASP A 35 19.78 -17.68 12.35
N SER A 36 18.52 -17.26 12.19
CA SER A 36 17.84 -17.23 10.89
C SER A 36 18.09 -15.95 10.11
N ARG A 37 18.71 -14.93 10.71
CA ARG A 37 18.89 -13.56 10.19
C ARG A 37 17.59 -12.88 9.78
N ARG A 38 16.47 -13.29 10.37
CA ARG A 38 15.14 -12.77 10.06
C ARG A 38 14.78 -11.62 10.99
N ASN A 39 14.29 -10.54 10.40
CA ASN A 39 13.71 -9.43 11.15
C ASN A 39 12.25 -9.75 11.51
N LEU A 40 12.03 -10.18 12.76
CA LEU A 40 10.74 -10.61 13.26
C LEU A 40 9.75 -9.43 13.32
N THR A 41 10.23 -8.24 13.68
CA THR A 41 9.41 -7.03 13.72
C THR A 41 8.89 -6.65 12.34
N THR A 42 9.76 -6.62 11.33
CA THR A 42 9.36 -6.32 9.94
C THR A 42 8.36 -7.34 9.41
N MET A 43 8.59 -8.62 9.66
CA MET A 43 7.65 -9.67 9.26
C MET A 43 6.29 -9.53 9.95
N ARG A 44 6.30 -9.17 11.24
CA ARG A 44 5.07 -8.95 12.00
C ARG A 44 4.28 -7.76 11.45
N ARG A 45 4.97 -6.63 11.20
CA ARG A 45 4.36 -5.43 10.56
C ARG A 45 3.74 -5.77 9.21
N ALA A 46 4.47 -6.49 8.35
CA ALA A 46 3.98 -6.92 7.05
C ALA A 46 2.67 -7.72 7.16
N GLY A 47 2.61 -8.69 8.08
CA GLY A 47 1.40 -9.47 8.33
C GLY A 47 0.22 -8.63 8.85
N LEU A 48 0.47 -7.64 9.71
CA LEU A 48 -0.55 -6.71 10.21
C LEU A 48 -1.10 -5.83 9.09
N ILE A 49 -0.22 -5.28 8.24
CA ILE A 49 -0.60 -4.46 7.09
C ILE A 49 -1.50 -5.25 6.14
N LEU A 50 -1.10 -6.46 5.77
CA LEU A 50 -1.89 -7.30 4.87
C LEU A 50 -3.25 -7.63 5.48
N LYS A 51 -3.30 -7.98 6.77
CA LYS A 51 -4.55 -8.25 7.48
C LYS A 51 -5.50 -7.05 7.47
N SER A 52 -4.99 -5.83 7.68
CA SER A 52 -5.79 -4.61 7.65
C SER A 52 -6.30 -4.29 6.24
N ILE A 53 -5.48 -4.48 5.20
CA ILE A 53 -5.88 -4.32 3.81
C ILE A 53 -6.95 -5.35 3.42
N ASP A 54 -6.79 -6.61 3.82
CA ASP A 54 -7.74 -7.68 3.51
C ASP A 54 -9.08 -7.47 4.24
N ALA A 55 -9.04 -6.94 5.48
CA ALA A 55 -10.25 -6.60 6.23
C ALA A 55 -11.08 -5.48 5.57
N LEU A 56 -10.44 -4.53 4.88
CA LEU A 56 -11.14 -3.52 4.09
C LEU A 56 -11.90 -4.14 2.92
N GLY A 57 -11.36 -5.20 2.31
CA GLY A 57 -11.94 -5.90 1.19
C GLY A 57 -11.78 -5.20 -0.17
N GLU A 58 -11.58 -6.00 -1.22
CA GLU A 58 -11.31 -5.51 -2.59
C GLU A 58 -12.50 -4.72 -3.18
N ALA A 59 -13.74 -4.96 -2.71
CA ALA A 59 -14.93 -4.21 -3.11
C ALA A 59 -14.84 -2.71 -2.77
N ASN A 60 -14.04 -2.37 -1.75
CA ASN A 60 -13.77 -1.01 -1.31
C ASN A 60 -12.48 -0.43 -1.93
N MET A 61 -12.01 -0.95 -3.05
CA MET A 61 -10.82 -0.51 -3.77
C MET A 61 -11.13 -0.22 -5.23
N ILE A 62 -10.30 0.59 -5.89
CA ILE A 62 -10.34 0.71 -7.35
C ILE A 62 -9.33 -0.29 -7.91
N VAL A 63 -9.83 -1.30 -8.61
CA VAL A 63 -9.02 -2.45 -9.04
C VAL A 63 -8.74 -2.39 -10.52
N LEU A 64 -7.46 -2.54 -10.89
CA LEU A 64 -6.98 -2.59 -12.27
C LEU A 64 -6.17 -3.88 -12.47
N GLY A 65 -6.38 -4.53 -13.62
CA GLY A 65 -5.62 -5.71 -14.01
C GLY A 65 -6.44 -7.01 -14.00
N PRO A 66 -5.76 -8.17 -14.06
CA PRO A 66 -6.42 -9.45 -14.28
C PRO A 66 -7.21 -9.93 -13.04
N ALA A 67 -8.30 -10.67 -13.30
CA ALA A 67 -9.08 -11.28 -12.22
C ALA A 67 -8.28 -12.35 -11.44
N LYS A 68 -7.39 -13.07 -12.15
CA LYS A 68 -6.45 -14.06 -11.57
C LYS A 68 -5.02 -13.53 -11.70
N PRO A 69 -4.54 -12.69 -10.77
CA PRO A 69 -3.22 -12.10 -10.86
C PRO A 69 -2.13 -13.09 -10.47
N LYS A 70 -0.94 -12.91 -11.04
CA LYS A 70 0.30 -13.55 -10.54
C LYS A 70 0.76 -12.92 -9.23
N ARG A 71 0.67 -11.59 -9.14
CA ARG A 71 1.06 -10.77 -7.98
C ARG A 71 0.10 -9.60 -7.83
N THR A 72 0.06 -8.99 -6.64
CA THR A 72 -0.82 -7.86 -6.35
C THR A 72 -0.05 -6.71 -5.70
N LEU A 73 -0.36 -5.49 -6.10
CA LEU A 73 0.09 -4.27 -5.46
C LEU A 73 -1.11 -3.50 -4.91
N THR A 74 -1.03 -3.03 -3.68
CA THR A 74 -1.99 -2.08 -3.10
C THR A 74 -1.32 -0.73 -2.97
N VAL A 75 -1.95 0.32 -3.50
CA VAL A 75 -1.32 1.64 -3.62
C VAL A 75 -2.20 2.69 -2.97
N PHE A 76 -1.69 3.33 -1.93
CA PHE A 76 -2.26 4.56 -1.41
C PHE A 76 -1.93 5.70 -2.37
N THR A 77 -2.96 6.30 -2.94
CA THR A 77 -2.83 7.22 -4.07
C THR A 77 -3.66 8.48 -3.89
N ASP A 78 -3.07 9.62 -4.19
CA ASP A 78 -3.73 10.91 -4.20
C ASP A 78 -4.03 11.32 -5.65
N VAL A 79 -5.27 11.75 -5.93
CA VAL A 79 -5.72 12.07 -7.29
C VAL A 79 -4.97 13.25 -7.90
N ASP A 80 -4.45 14.15 -7.07
CA ASP A 80 -3.74 15.37 -7.48
C ASP A 80 -2.20 15.25 -7.39
N CYS A 81 -1.69 14.09 -6.97
CA CYS A 81 -0.25 13.89 -6.82
C CYS A 81 0.42 13.57 -8.16
N PRO A 82 1.44 14.36 -8.61
CA PRO A 82 2.13 14.12 -9.87
C PRO A 82 2.90 12.80 -9.91
N TYR A 83 3.48 12.34 -8.79
CA TYR A 83 4.13 11.03 -8.72
C TYR A 83 3.13 9.88 -8.79
N CYS A 84 1.92 10.07 -8.26
CA CYS A 84 0.82 9.11 -8.43
C CYS A 84 0.34 9.05 -9.89
N ALA A 85 0.32 10.17 -10.59
CA ALA A 85 0.03 10.22 -12.02
C ALA A 85 1.10 9.45 -12.83
N ARG A 86 2.38 9.65 -12.51
CA ARG A 86 3.48 8.90 -13.14
C ARG A 86 3.35 7.39 -12.89
N LEU A 87 3.06 6.96 -11.64
CA LEU A 87 2.83 5.54 -11.34
C LEU A 87 1.64 5.00 -12.13
N HIS A 88 0.58 5.78 -12.28
CA HIS A 88 -0.61 5.36 -13.05
C HIS A 88 -0.29 5.08 -14.52
N GLN A 89 0.65 5.82 -15.12
CA GLN A 89 1.14 5.57 -16.47
C GLN A 89 1.91 4.24 -16.60
N GLU A 90 2.46 3.73 -15.52
CA GLU A 90 3.14 2.42 -15.49
C GLU A 90 2.16 1.24 -15.33
N VAL A 91 0.92 1.48 -14.87
CA VAL A 91 -0.07 0.41 -14.59
C VAL A 91 -0.33 -0.49 -15.79
N PRO A 92 -0.46 -0.02 -17.04
CA PRO A 92 -0.63 -0.90 -18.19
C PRO A 92 0.48 -1.95 -18.32
N LYS A 93 1.75 -1.58 -18.08
CA LYS A 93 2.88 -2.51 -18.12
C LYS A 93 2.79 -3.55 -16.98
N LEU A 94 2.42 -3.11 -15.79
CA LEU A 94 2.23 -3.99 -14.64
C LEU A 94 1.10 -5.01 -14.89
N THR A 95 -0.02 -4.54 -15.40
CA THR A 95 -1.18 -5.42 -15.65
C THR A 95 -0.94 -6.40 -16.80
N GLN A 96 -0.21 -6.01 -17.84
CA GLN A 96 0.25 -6.89 -18.91
C GLN A 96 1.17 -8.01 -18.41
N ALA A 97 2.00 -7.72 -17.40
CA ALA A 97 2.85 -8.72 -16.75
C ALA A 97 2.08 -9.64 -15.76
N GLY A 98 0.78 -9.39 -15.56
CA GLY A 98 -0.08 -10.19 -14.68
C GLY A 98 -0.19 -9.65 -13.27
N VAL A 99 0.18 -8.40 -13.02
CA VAL A 99 0.03 -7.75 -11.72
C VAL A 99 -1.36 -7.09 -11.62
N LYS A 100 -2.05 -7.34 -10.50
CA LYS A 100 -3.24 -6.58 -10.10
C LYS A 100 -2.80 -5.36 -9.31
N VAL A 101 -3.35 -4.19 -9.64
CA VAL A 101 -3.14 -2.94 -8.88
C VAL A 101 -4.44 -2.54 -8.22
N ARG A 102 -4.41 -2.37 -6.89
CA ARG A 102 -5.55 -1.94 -6.07
C ARG A 102 -5.25 -0.55 -5.53
N TYR A 103 -6.09 0.44 -5.86
CA TYR A 103 -5.93 1.80 -5.35
C TYR A 103 -6.79 2.05 -4.13
N LEU A 104 -6.18 2.65 -3.13
CA LEU A 104 -6.78 3.26 -1.95
C LEU A 104 -6.63 4.78 -2.08
N LEU A 105 -7.74 5.51 -2.12
CA LEU A 105 -7.74 6.96 -2.28
C LEU A 105 -7.26 7.62 -1.00
N TYR A 106 -6.11 8.30 -1.05
CA TYR A 106 -5.46 8.93 0.09
C TYR A 106 -5.16 10.40 -0.20
N PRO A 107 -6.15 11.30 -0.02
CA PRO A 107 -5.97 12.74 -0.18
C PRO A 107 -5.05 13.27 0.93
N ARG A 108 -3.79 13.61 0.60
CA ARG A 108 -2.76 14.05 1.56
C ARG A 108 -3.10 15.34 2.28
N ALA A 109 -3.90 16.20 1.64
CA ALA A 109 -4.33 17.48 2.23
C ALA A 109 -5.38 17.30 3.35
N GLY A 110 -5.84 16.07 3.58
CA GLY A 110 -6.85 15.75 4.60
C GLY A 110 -8.28 15.91 4.11
N ASN A 111 -9.22 15.71 5.05
CA ASN A 111 -10.66 15.83 4.83
C ASN A 111 -11.03 17.31 4.57
N ASP A 112 -12.18 17.57 3.97
CA ASP A 112 -12.72 18.89 3.63
C ASP A 112 -11.94 19.70 2.59
N THR A 113 -10.96 19.08 1.93
CA THR A 113 -10.18 19.68 0.85
C THR A 113 -10.80 19.41 -0.52
N GLU A 114 -10.35 20.17 -1.54
CA GLU A 114 -10.76 19.92 -2.92
C GLU A 114 -10.30 18.52 -3.39
N THR A 115 -9.08 18.12 -3.04
CA THR A 115 -8.54 16.80 -3.36
C THR A 115 -9.36 15.67 -2.71
N TYR A 116 -9.86 15.87 -1.48
CA TYR A 116 -10.77 14.91 -0.85
C TYR A 116 -12.08 14.80 -1.64
N ARG A 117 -12.74 15.94 -1.94
CA ARG A 117 -13.98 15.95 -2.73
C ARG A 117 -13.79 15.33 -4.11
N ARG A 118 -12.65 15.57 -4.77
CA ARG A 118 -12.30 14.93 -6.04
C ARG A 118 -12.09 13.42 -5.89
N SER A 119 -11.48 12.97 -4.80
CA SER A 119 -11.32 11.54 -4.50
C SER A 119 -12.69 10.86 -4.32
N VAL A 120 -13.61 11.48 -3.57
CA VAL A 120 -14.99 11.02 -3.44
C VAL A 120 -15.70 10.99 -4.80
N ALA A 121 -15.54 12.02 -5.63
CA ALA A 121 -16.15 12.08 -6.96
C ALA A 121 -15.63 10.95 -7.88
N VAL A 122 -14.34 10.64 -7.84
CA VAL A 122 -13.75 9.49 -8.54
C VAL A 122 -14.38 8.18 -8.07
N TRP A 123 -14.55 8.00 -6.77
CA TRP A 123 -15.19 6.81 -6.21
C TRP A 123 -16.64 6.67 -6.63
N CYS A 124 -17.39 7.77 -6.63
CA CYS A 124 -18.81 7.82 -6.96
C CYS A 124 -19.12 7.80 -8.47
N ALA A 125 -18.09 7.79 -9.31
CA ALA A 125 -18.23 7.66 -10.75
C ALA A 125 -18.76 6.26 -11.12
N LYS A 126 -19.57 6.20 -12.19
CA LYS A 126 -20.08 4.91 -12.73
C LYS A 126 -18.93 3.98 -13.14
N ASP A 127 -17.88 4.55 -13.72
CA ASP A 127 -16.62 3.86 -14.08
C ASP A 127 -15.46 4.49 -13.31
N ARG A 128 -15.12 3.89 -12.16
CA ARG A 128 -14.06 4.36 -11.25
C ARG A 128 -12.68 4.30 -11.90
N VAL A 129 -12.44 3.29 -12.73
CA VAL A 129 -11.15 3.10 -13.42
C VAL A 129 -10.92 4.22 -14.43
N LYS A 130 -11.94 4.55 -15.22
CA LYS A 130 -11.88 5.69 -16.14
C LYS A 130 -11.76 7.01 -15.38
N ALA A 131 -12.53 7.20 -14.31
CA ALA A 131 -12.54 8.44 -13.54
C ALA A 131 -11.19 8.73 -12.88
N ILE A 132 -10.52 7.72 -12.31
CA ILE A 132 -9.19 7.91 -11.72
C ILE A 132 -8.13 8.22 -12.79
N GLY A 133 -8.23 7.63 -13.98
CA GLY A 133 -7.35 7.96 -15.11
C GLY A 133 -7.52 9.42 -15.56
N VAL A 134 -8.77 9.89 -15.68
CA VAL A 134 -9.08 11.30 -15.99
C VAL A 134 -8.52 12.23 -14.91
N ALA A 135 -8.75 11.94 -13.63
CA ALA A 135 -8.23 12.75 -12.53
C ALA A 135 -6.69 12.86 -12.57
N LYS A 136 -6.01 11.73 -12.76
CA LYS A 136 -4.53 11.67 -12.78
C LYS A 136 -3.90 12.29 -14.03
N SER A 137 -4.66 12.47 -15.11
CA SER A 137 -4.23 13.25 -16.28
C SER A 137 -4.55 14.74 -16.18
N GLY A 138 -5.02 15.23 -15.03
CA GLY A 138 -5.41 16.62 -14.81
C GLY A 138 -6.78 16.98 -15.38
N GLY A 139 -7.54 16.00 -15.84
CA GLY A 139 -8.88 16.21 -16.39
C GLY A 139 -9.92 16.50 -15.30
N LYS A 140 -11.05 17.07 -15.74
CA LYS A 140 -12.19 17.35 -14.87
C LYS A 140 -12.98 16.07 -14.61
N VAL A 141 -13.20 15.73 -13.33
CA VAL A 141 -14.11 14.69 -12.90
C VAL A 141 -15.44 15.33 -12.52
N GLU A 142 -16.56 14.74 -12.95
CA GLU A 142 -17.89 15.19 -12.55
C GLU A 142 -18.04 15.06 -11.03
N MET A 143 -18.27 16.19 -10.34
CA MET A 143 -18.36 16.20 -8.89
C MET A 143 -19.65 15.51 -8.42
N LYS A 144 -19.47 14.39 -7.72
CA LYS A 144 -20.55 13.55 -7.17
C LYS A 144 -20.21 13.11 -5.76
N THR A 145 -21.23 12.88 -4.97
CA THR A 145 -21.12 12.31 -3.63
C THR A 145 -21.99 11.06 -3.51
N CYS A 146 -21.53 10.08 -2.77
CA CYS A 146 -22.24 8.85 -2.46
C CYS A 146 -21.63 8.25 -1.18
N ALA A 147 -22.18 7.14 -0.70
CA ALA A 147 -21.49 6.32 0.30
C ALA A 147 -20.14 5.86 -0.28
N ASN A 148 -19.05 6.12 0.43
CA ASN A 148 -17.71 5.90 -0.08
C ASN A 148 -16.73 5.52 1.06
N PRO A 149 -15.64 4.79 0.77
CA PRO A 149 -14.67 4.34 1.76
C PRO A 149 -13.44 5.26 1.88
N VAL A 150 -13.50 6.52 1.44
CA VAL A 150 -12.30 7.38 1.42
C VAL A 150 -11.76 7.62 2.83
N ASP A 151 -12.64 7.78 3.83
CA ASP A 151 -12.23 7.94 5.22
C ASP A 151 -11.57 6.67 5.78
N GLU A 152 -12.10 5.49 5.43
CA GLU A 152 -11.48 4.21 5.79
C GLU A 152 -10.11 4.03 5.12
N HIS A 153 -9.94 4.49 3.87
CA HIS A 153 -8.65 4.49 3.20
C HIS A 153 -7.64 5.39 3.91
N VAL A 154 -8.06 6.60 4.31
CA VAL A 154 -7.21 7.54 5.05
C VAL A 154 -6.83 6.95 6.41
N ARG A 155 -7.81 6.41 7.15
CA ARG A 155 -7.55 5.75 8.44
C ARG A 155 -6.57 4.59 8.30
N LEU A 156 -6.78 3.71 7.30
CA LEU A 156 -5.88 2.60 7.03
C LEU A 156 -4.48 3.09 6.64
N GLY A 157 -4.38 4.17 5.86
CA GLY A 157 -3.09 4.77 5.52
C GLY A 157 -2.33 5.24 6.77
N HIS A 158 -3.00 5.86 7.73
CA HIS A 158 -2.40 6.24 9.01
C HIS A 158 -1.95 5.02 9.83
N GLU A 159 -2.75 3.94 9.86
CA GLU A 159 -2.39 2.69 10.54
C GLU A 159 -1.16 2.01 9.92
N VAL A 160 -1.05 2.04 8.59
CA VAL A 160 0.10 1.51 7.83
C VAL A 160 1.33 2.39 7.96
N GLY A 161 1.16 3.67 8.31
CA GLY A 161 2.24 4.65 8.41
C GLY A 161 2.56 5.31 7.06
N VAL A 162 1.54 5.60 6.26
CA VAL A 162 1.68 6.33 4.99
C VAL A 162 2.02 7.79 5.26
N GLU A 163 3.23 8.20 4.91
CA GLU A 163 3.72 9.57 5.07
C GLU A 163 3.63 10.39 3.77
N GLY A 164 3.39 9.73 2.64
CA GLY A 164 3.32 10.36 1.33
C GLY A 164 2.70 9.46 0.28
N THR A 165 2.46 10.03 -0.90
CA THR A 165 1.89 9.28 -2.02
C THR A 165 2.73 9.39 -3.30
N PRO A 166 2.78 8.32 -4.10
CA PRO A 166 2.19 7.01 -3.81
C PRO A 166 2.93 6.29 -2.68
N THR A 167 2.25 5.47 -1.89
CA THR A 167 2.86 4.43 -1.06
C THR A 167 2.36 3.09 -1.57
N ILE A 168 3.28 2.19 -1.88
CA ILE A 168 3.00 0.90 -2.52
C ILE A 168 3.18 -0.21 -1.50
N VAL A 169 2.17 -1.02 -1.29
CA VAL A 169 2.24 -2.24 -0.47
C VAL A 169 2.23 -3.45 -1.39
N MET A 170 3.27 -4.27 -1.28
CA MET A 170 3.39 -5.52 -2.01
C MET A 170 2.56 -6.63 -1.37
N ASP A 171 2.31 -7.71 -2.08
CA ASP A 171 1.52 -8.86 -1.60
C ASP A 171 2.23 -9.71 -0.53
N ASP A 172 3.48 -9.41 -0.21
CA ASP A 172 4.22 -9.94 0.94
C ASP A 172 4.24 -8.97 2.15
N GLY A 173 3.54 -7.84 2.04
CA GLY A 173 3.41 -6.82 3.08
C GLY A 173 4.57 -5.83 3.15
N ARG A 174 5.58 -5.92 2.29
CA ARG A 174 6.62 -4.89 2.17
C ARG A 174 6.01 -3.59 1.69
N VAL A 175 6.42 -2.48 2.31
CA VAL A 175 5.98 -1.13 1.97
C VAL A 175 7.09 -0.40 1.24
N LEU A 176 6.77 0.14 0.08
CA LEU A 176 7.66 0.96 -0.73
C LEU A 176 7.11 2.39 -0.78
N PRO A 177 7.75 3.35 -0.10
CA PRO A 177 7.32 4.75 -0.17
C PRO A 177 7.76 5.38 -1.49
N GLY A 178 6.87 6.17 -2.08
CA GLY A 178 7.15 6.91 -3.30
C GLY A 178 6.94 6.12 -4.59
N TYR A 179 7.28 6.78 -5.68
CA TYR A 179 7.18 6.25 -7.03
C TYR A 179 8.35 5.31 -7.35
N ALA A 180 8.02 4.19 -7.99
CA ALA A 180 8.98 3.34 -8.68
C ALA A 180 8.48 2.97 -10.07
N PRO A 181 9.36 2.88 -11.09
CA PRO A 181 8.97 2.47 -12.44
C PRO A 181 8.55 0.99 -12.48
N ALA A 182 7.75 0.61 -13.50
CA ALA A 182 7.24 -0.75 -13.62
C ALA A 182 8.35 -1.82 -13.60
N ALA A 183 9.49 -1.55 -14.23
CA ALA A 183 10.61 -2.49 -14.26
C ALA A 183 11.14 -2.84 -12.85
N GLU A 184 11.27 -1.84 -11.98
CA GLU A 184 11.70 -2.04 -10.59
C GLU A 184 10.63 -2.78 -9.78
N LEU A 185 9.36 -2.43 -9.96
CA LEU A 185 8.25 -3.10 -9.29
C LEU A 185 8.13 -4.58 -9.71
N LEU A 186 8.27 -4.87 -11.01
CA LEU A 186 8.28 -6.24 -11.53
C LEU A 186 9.47 -7.03 -10.99
N ALA A 187 10.65 -6.41 -10.90
CA ALA A 187 11.83 -7.01 -10.28
C ALA A 187 11.57 -7.38 -8.82
N ALA A 188 11.05 -6.42 -8.04
CA ALA A 188 10.75 -6.60 -6.63
C ALA A 188 9.67 -7.67 -6.37
N LEU A 189 8.77 -7.90 -7.36
CA LEU A 189 7.75 -8.93 -7.34
C LEU A 189 8.23 -10.29 -7.89
N GLY A 190 9.48 -10.38 -8.38
CA GLY A 190 10.01 -11.60 -9.00
C GLY A 190 9.41 -11.93 -10.36
N LEU A 191 8.91 -10.93 -11.09
CA LEU A 191 8.27 -11.07 -12.41
C LEU A 191 9.12 -10.52 -13.57
N GLN A 192 10.44 -10.39 -13.40
CA GLN A 192 11.31 -10.05 -14.53
C GLN A 192 11.36 -11.20 -15.51
N ASP A 193 11.19 -10.89 -16.80
CA ASP A 193 11.47 -11.84 -17.88
C ASP A 193 12.90 -12.36 -17.73
N GLY A 194 13.04 -13.68 -17.76
CA GLY A 194 14.22 -14.47 -17.42
C GLY A 194 15.55 -14.08 -18.10
N LYS A 195 16.07 -12.90 -17.84
CA LYS A 195 17.50 -12.68 -17.92
C LYS A 195 18.14 -13.31 -16.68
N LYS A 196 18.61 -14.55 -16.82
CA LYS A 196 19.57 -15.15 -15.88
C LYS A 196 20.63 -14.09 -15.57
N ILE A 197 20.70 -13.68 -14.31
CA ILE A 197 21.84 -12.94 -13.80
C ILE A 197 22.97 -13.97 -13.82
N GLU A 198 23.88 -13.86 -14.81
CA GLU A 198 25.16 -14.56 -14.76
C GLU A 198 25.89 -14.03 -13.52
N PRO A 199 26.36 -14.93 -12.62
CA PRO A 199 27.13 -14.47 -11.46
C PRO A 199 28.41 -13.84 -12.01
N ALA A 200 28.70 -12.62 -11.58
CA ALA A 200 29.93 -11.93 -11.84
C ALA A 200 31.08 -12.83 -11.34
N ARG A 201 32.03 -13.14 -12.24
CA ARG A 201 33.29 -13.89 -11.97
C ARG A 201 34.21 -13.05 -11.10
#